data_ed1e836576066f28cf43abcef2d5923d
#
_entry.id   ed1e836576066f28cf43abcef2d5923d
#
_cell.length_a   1.000
_cell.length_b   1.000
_cell.length_c   1.000
_cell.angle_alpha   90.00
_cell.angle_beta   90.00
_cell.angle_gamma   90.00
#
_symmetry.space_group_name_H-M   'P 1'
#
loop_
_entity.id
_entity.type
_entity.pdbx_description
1 polymer ?
#
loop_
_entity_poly.entity_id
_entity_poly.type
_entity_poly.pdbx_seq_one_letter_code
_entity_poly.pdbx_strand_id
1 'polypeptide(L)'
;MSQKDYKQLEDFLIDDTFQKYCSGEDKNCVLYWQQYSLNHPEQAEMIQKAKRLYQILVGNRRSVHEQLERLKTDLRAKPAAPLRILGMNWRKWAAVAAVVTALTVGGIWYYSQPTIDTTVQPMTSVGRTYQTKKGEKKNFELADGSTVTLNSASRLELSADFNQTERVVRLVGEGYFHVAKDRKKPFVVQASDFDIKVLGTSFNVKSYPDEPTAEALLVEGAIEMTSKGSRENSVIIKPNQKITVFKHRDAVIAAADKVTKSAGDKLPIKEIAIENIPVVESNRVEIPDIAWKENRLEIVDQDFESLRRTLERWYDVDIRLQGDRLKDYRFTATFSKENISQVLAALQKVEPFKYEIYGRKVTISEK
;
A
#
# COMPACT_ATOMS: atom_id res chain seq x y z
N MET A 1 -28.65 20.83 27.07
CA MET A 1 -28.13 19.90 26.05
C MET A 1 -29.21 18.86 25.80
N SER A 2 -29.65 18.69 24.55
CA SER A 2 -30.70 17.72 24.19
C SER A 2 -30.19 16.32 24.50
N GLN A 3 -31.01 15.50 25.16
CA GLN A 3 -30.71 14.11 25.48
C GLN A 3 -30.69 13.34 24.15
N LYS A 4 -29.49 13.11 23.60
CA LYS A 4 -29.28 12.27 22.41
C LYS A 4 -29.24 10.81 22.87
N ASP A 5 -29.95 9.94 22.15
CA ASP A 5 -30.02 8.51 22.43
C ASP A 5 -28.93 7.81 21.58
N TYR A 6 -27.82 7.41 22.22
CA TYR A 6 -26.69 6.75 21.57
C TYR A 6 -26.91 5.24 21.54
N LYS A 7 -27.24 4.71 20.36
CA LYS A 7 -27.55 3.28 20.16
C LYS A 7 -26.42 2.50 19.46
N GLN A 8 -25.62 3.21 18.66
CA GLN A 8 -24.54 2.61 17.88
C GLN A 8 -23.23 3.35 18.13
N LEU A 9 -22.12 2.70 17.82
CA LEU A 9 -20.77 3.22 18.03
C LEU A 9 -20.53 4.50 17.22
N GLU A 10 -21.12 4.59 16.02
CA GLU A 10 -21.07 5.71 15.11
C GLU A 10 -21.72 6.98 15.71
N ASP A 11 -22.75 6.84 16.53
CA ASP A 11 -23.45 7.96 17.17
C ASP A 11 -22.50 8.77 18.07
N PHE A 12 -21.56 8.09 18.74
CA PHE A 12 -20.53 8.73 19.55
C PHE A 12 -19.48 9.42 18.65
N LEU A 13 -19.06 8.79 17.56
CA LEU A 13 -18.01 9.32 16.68
C LEU A 13 -18.43 10.58 15.92
N ILE A 14 -19.72 10.73 15.62
CA ILE A 14 -20.30 11.89 14.92
C ILE A 14 -20.55 13.06 15.89
N ASP A 15 -20.59 12.81 17.20
CA ASP A 15 -20.87 13.86 18.18
C ASP A 15 -19.65 14.74 18.46
N ASP A 16 -19.75 16.03 18.13
CA ASP A 16 -18.67 17.02 18.32
C ASP A 16 -18.16 17.09 19.76
N THR A 17 -19.08 16.92 20.75
CA THR A 17 -18.70 16.97 22.16
C THR A 17 -17.92 15.73 22.57
N PHE A 18 -18.22 14.57 21.96
CA PHE A 18 -17.47 13.34 22.15
C PHE A 18 -16.08 13.42 21.49
N GLN A 19 -15.99 14.02 20.32
CA GLN A 19 -14.70 14.25 19.65
C GLN A 19 -13.79 15.16 20.49
N LYS A 20 -14.34 16.26 21.06
CA LYS A 20 -13.63 17.15 21.98
C LYS A 20 -13.22 16.46 23.30
N TYR A 21 -14.05 15.53 23.80
CA TYR A 21 -13.68 14.65 24.91
C TYR A 21 -12.49 13.75 24.57
N CYS A 22 -12.49 13.15 23.38
CA CYS A 22 -11.43 12.25 22.92
C CYS A 22 -10.11 12.97 22.68
N SER A 23 -10.15 14.21 22.13
CA SER A 23 -8.97 15.06 21.88
C SER A 23 -8.45 15.75 23.16
N GLY A 24 -9.30 15.91 24.18
CA GLY A 24 -8.96 16.63 25.40
C GLY A 24 -8.95 18.15 25.24
N GLU A 25 -9.50 18.69 24.15
CA GLU A 25 -9.50 20.13 23.84
C GLU A 25 -10.41 20.96 24.75
N ASP A 26 -11.52 20.38 25.22
CA ASP A 26 -12.50 21.07 26.05
C ASP A 26 -12.71 20.33 27.37
N LYS A 27 -12.33 21.00 28.49
CA LYS A 27 -12.47 20.48 29.85
C LYS A 27 -13.92 20.17 30.22
N ASN A 28 -14.89 20.97 29.75
CA ASN A 28 -16.29 20.75 30.04
C ASN A 28 -16.83 19.52 29.34
N CYS A 29 -16.41 19.28 28.10
CA CYS A 29 -16.73 18.05 27.37
C CYS A 29 -16.10 16.82 28.05
N VAL A 30 -14.87 16.93 28.57
CA VAL A 30 -14.20 15.85 29.29
C VAL A 30 -14.99 15.49 30.57
N LEU A 31 -15.36 16.47 31.38
CA LEU A 31 -16.13 16.25 32.58
C LEU A 31 -17.52 15.67 32.27
N TYR A 32 -18.21 16.18 31.27
CA TYR A 32 -19.51 15.69 30.84
C TYR A 32 -19.46 14.20 30.45
N TRP A 33 -18.52 13.79 29.59
CA TRP A 33 -18.43 12.43 29.13
C TRP A 33 -17.90 11.43 30.17
N GLN A 34 -17.11 11.91 31.15
CA GLN A 34 -16.75 11.12 32.32
C GLN A 34 -17.97 10.86 33.20
N GLN A 35 -18.78 11.88 33.46
CA GLN A 35 -20.02 11.77 34.25
C GLN A 35 -21.05 10.91 33.49
N TYR A 36 -21.16 11.08 32.16
CA TYR A 36 -22.06 10.27 31.33
C TYR A 36 -21.70 8.78 31.39
N SER A 37 -20.41 8.44 31.30
CA SER A 37 -19.93 7.06 31.40
C SER A 37 -20.22 6.40 32.76
N LEU A 38 -20.19 7.22 33.86
CA LEU A 38 -20.55 6.73 35.19
C LEU A 38 -22.05 6.50 35.34
N ASN A 39 -22.87 7.32 34.70
CA ASN A 39 -24.33 7.24 34.78
C ASN A 39 -24.91 6.18 33.82
N HIS A 40 -24.14 5.74 32.82
CA HIS A 40 -24.55 4.74 31.79
C HIS A 40 -23.53 3.59 31.70
N PRO A 41 -23.45 2.75 32.75
CA PRO A 41 -22.47 1.63 32.79
C PRO A 41 -22.68 0.62 31.66
N GLU A 42 -23.92 0.47 31.15
CA GLU A 42 -24.26 -0.38 30.02
C GLU A 42 -23.63 0.07 28.70
N GLN A 43 -23.32 1.37 28.57
CA GLN A 43 -22.67 1.95 27.38
C GLN A 43 -21.15 2.14 27.54
N ALA A 44 -20.61 1.87 28.73
CA ALA A 44 -19.20 2.13 29.05
C ALA A 44 -18.24 1.42 28.09
N GLU A 45 -18.54 0.17 27.71
CA GLU A 45 -17.71 -0.58 26.76
C GLU A 45 -17.75 0.05 25.36
N MET A 46 -18.91 0.52 24.91
CA MET A 46 -19.10 1.18 23.60
C MET A 46 -18.38 2.53 23.56
N ILE A 47 -18.45 3.31 24.64
CA ILE A 47 -17.70 4.57 24.82
C ILE A 47 -16.20 4.33 24.71
N GLN A 48 -15.67 3.28 25.35
CA GLN A 48 -14.25 2.94 25.29
C GLN A 48 -13.82 2.48 23.88
N LYS A 49 -14.66 1.71 23.19
CA LYS A 49 -14.42 1.30 21.79
C LYS A 49 -14.43 2.51 20.85
N ALA A 50 -15.42 3.40 20.99
CA ALA A 50 -15.51 4.64 20.21
C ALA A 50 -14.29 5.55 20.44
N LYS A 51 -13.85 5.70 21.69
CA LYS A 51 -12.65 6.49 22.03
C LYS A 51 -11.38 5.92 21.40
N ARG A 52 -11.18 4.59 21.43
CA ARG A 52 -10.05 3.93 20.76
C ARG A 52 -10.09 4.14 19.26
N LEU A 53 -11.27 3.99 18.65
CA LEU A 53 -11.45 4.17 17.22
C LEU A 53 -11.17 5.63 16.81
N TYR A 54 -11.67 6.61 17.58
CA TYR A 54 -11.36 8.02 17.37
C TYR A 54 -9.85 8.29 17.43
N GLN A 55 -9.15 7.73 18.42
CA GLN A 55 -7.69 7.86 18.55
C GLN A 55 -6.92 7.26 17.37
N ILE A 56 -7.42 6.17 16.80
CA ILE A 56 -6.84 5.56 15.58
C ILE A 56 -7.08 6.47 14.37
N LEU A 57 -8.29 6.99 14.22
CA LEU A 57 -8.68 7.84 13.09
C LEU A 57 -7.99 9.22 13.10
N VAL A 58 -7.80 9.80 14.27
CA VAL A 58 -7.23 11.15 14.46
C VAL A 58 -5.75 11.11 14.83
N GLY A 59 -5.24 10.00 15.34
CA GLY A 59 -3.85 9.83 15.81
C GLY A 59 -2.77 10.07 14.75
N ASN A 60 -3.15 10.18 13.49
CA ASN A 60 -2.23 10.46 12.36
C ASN A 60 -2.06 11.98 12.08
N ARG A 61 -2.64 12.89 12.88
CA ARG A 61 -2.61 14.36 12.65
C ARG A 61 -1.80 15.17 13.67
N ARG A 62 -1.12 14.55 14.63
CA ARG A 62 -0.27 15.31 15.56
C ARG A 62 1.06 15.63 14.91
N SER A 63 1.38 16.92 14.78
CA SER A 63 2.63 17.40 14.21
C SER A 63 3.83 16.89 15.03
N VAL A 64 4.91 16.51 14.35
CA VAL A 64 6.19 16.11 14.95
C VAL A 64 6.71 17.15 15.95
N HIS A 65 6.37 18.40 15.74
CA HIS A 65 6.77 19.54 16.59
C HIS A 65 6.19 19.45 18.02
N GLU A 66 4.93 19.03 18.16
CA GLU A 66 4.28 18.91 19.48
C GLU A 66 4.83 17.72 20.29
N GLN A 67 5.23 16.64 19.63
CA GLN A 67 5.90 15.51 20.28
C GLN A 67 7.31 15.89 20.73
N LEU A 68 8.04 16.69 19.95
CA LEU A 68 9.38 17.16 20.27
C LEU A 68 9.39 18.12 21.49
N GLU A 69 8.40 19.00 21.60
CA GLU A 69 8.29 19.92 22.75
C GLU A 69 7.96 19.21 24.06
N ARG A 70 7.14 18.14 24.02
CA ARG A 70 6.90 17.30 25.20
C ARG A 70 8.16 16.56 25.64
N LEU A 71 8.93 16.02 24.71
CA LEU A 71 10.22 15.38 25.03
C LEU A 71 11.21 16.33 25.66
N LYS A 72 11.28 17.58 25.17
CA LYS A 72 12.15 18.63 25.75
C LYS A 72 11.72 19.04 27.15
N THR A 73 10.42 19.06 27.44
CA THR A 73 9.89 19.40 28.77
C THR A 73 10.20 18.29 29.79
N ASP A 74 10.06 17.02 29.39
CA ASP A 74 10.38 15.88 30.26
C ASP A 74 11.88 15.76 30.58
N LEU A 75 12.74 16.16 29.63
CA LEU A 75 14.20 16.20 29.83
C LEU A 75 14.66 17.37 30.73
N ARG A 76 13.86 18.44 30.84
CA ARG A 76 14.18 19.61 31.71
C ARG A 76 13.73 19.46 33.15
N ALA A 77 12.92 18.47 33.49
CA ALA A 77 12.26 18.37 34.80
C ALA A 77 13.00 17.55 35.87
N LYS A 78 14.30 17.25 35.71
CA LYS A 78 15.10 16.62 36.76
C LYS A 78 16.20 17.58 37.24
N PRO A 79 16.07 18.19 38.46
CA PRO A 79 17.19 18.90 39.03
C PRO A 79 18.31 17.92 39.42
N ALA A 80 19.51 18.17 38.95
CA ALA A 80 20.70 17.41 39.31
C ALA A 80 21.00 17.58 40.82
N ALA A 81 20.98 16.48 41.55
CA ALA A 81 21.45 16.46 42.92
C ALA A 81 22.98 16.66 42.94
N PRO A 82 23.54 17.46 43.91
CA PRO A 82 24.96 17.70 43.95
C PRO A 82 25.72 16.43 44.31
N LEU A 83 26.60 16.00 43.46
CA LEU A 83 27.52 14.89 43.70
C LEU A 83 28.57 15.32 44.76
N ARG A 84 28.46 14.78 45.99
CA ARG A 84 29.54 14.81 46.97
C ARG A 84 30.66 13.88 46.47
N ILE A 85 31.79 14.46 46.15
CA ILE A 85 33.02 13.73 45.79
C ILE A 85 33.64 13.20 47.10
N LEU A 86 33.35 11.92 47.39
CA LEU A 86 34.10 11.16 48.38
C LEU A 86 35.40 10.64 47.73
N GLY A 87 36.54 10.88 48.43
CA GLY A 87 37.88 10.52 47.96
C GLY A 87 37.94 9.04 47.56
N MET A 88 38.15 8.81 46.30
CA MET A 88 38.10 7.50 45.69
C MET A 88 39.41 7.15 45.01
N ASN A 89 39.92 5.94 45.31
CA ASN A 89 41.19 5.41 44.80
C ASN A 89 41.24 5.38 43.26
N TRP A 90 42.09 6.17 42.65
CA TRP A 90 42.35 6.31 41.21
C TRP A 90 42.41 4.96 40.45
N ARG A 91 43.01 3.91 41.05
CA ARG A 91 43.15 2.61 40.38
C ARG A 91 41.79 1.89 40.13
N LYS A 92 40.75 2.18 40.92
CA LYS A 92 39.40 1.65 40.68
C LYS A 92 38.68 2.41 39.58
N TRP A 93 38.95 3.68 39.44
CA TRP A 93 38.35 4.52 38.37
C TRP A 93 38.97 4.26 36.99
N ALA A 94 40.22 3.85 36.90
CA ALA A 94 40.87 3.45 35.65
C ALA A 94 40.20 2.18 35.07
N ALA A 95 39.78 1.21 35.92
CA ALA A 95 39.04 0.03 35.47
C ALA A 95 37.63 0.37 34.93
N VAL A 96 36.91 1.30 35.59
CA VAL A 96 35.58 1.74 35.14
C VAL A 96 35.70 2.54 33.83
N ALA A 97 36.71 3.40 33.68
CA ALA A 97 36.96 4.13 32.45
C ALA A 97 37.28 3.18 31.28
N ALA A 98 38.09 2.11 31.51
CA ALA A 98 38.36 1.12 30.48
C ALA A 98 37.09 0.34 30.02
N VAL A 99 36.20 0.00 30.93
CA VAL A 99 34.92 -0.67 30.58
C VAL A 99 34.00 0.31 29.83
N VAL A 100 33.88 1.56 30.25
CA VAL A 100 33.08 2.57 29.55
C VAL A 100 33.64 2.85 28.14
N THR A 101 34.97 2.95 28.02
CA THR A 101 35.61 3.13 26.71
C THR A 101 35.44 1.90 25.82
N ALA A 102 35.51 0.68 26.36
CA ALA A 102 35.27 -0.54 25.60
C ALA A 102 33.78 -0.63 25.14
N LEU A 103 32.84 -0.22 25.99
CA LEU A 103 31.41 -0.18 25.63
C LEU A 103 31.08 0.92 24.63
N THR A 104 31.71 2.09 24.73
CA THR A 104 31.51 3.19 23.75
C THR A 104 32.18 2.87 22.42
N VAL A 105 33.43 2.36 22.41
CA VAL A 105 34.09 1.93 21.19
C VAL A 105 33.40 0.71 20.58
N GLY A 106 33.00 -0.27 21.37
CA GLY A 106 32.17 -1.41 20.92
C GLY A 106 30.81 -0.99 20.41
N GLY A 107 30.16 -0.04 21.07
CA GLY A 107 28.90 0.56 20.61
C GLY A 107 29.06 1.34 19.30
N ILE A 108 30.10 2.19 19.21
CA ILE A 108 30.40 2.92 17.96
C ILE A 108 30.77 1.93 16.85
N TRP A 109 31.55 0.88 17.13
CA TRP A 109 31.88 -0.15 16.16
C TRP A 109 30.63 -0.94 15.74
N TYR A 110 29.72 -1.27 16.65
CA TYR A 110 28.45 -1.95 16.36
C TYR A 110 27.52 -1.06 15.52
N TYR A 111 27.41 0.24 15.84
CA TYR A 111 26.63 1.20 15.06
C TYR A 111 27.31 1.70 13.77
N SER A 112 28.64 1.57 13.68
CA SER A 112 29.45 1.87 12.49
C SER A 112 29.60 0.67 11.57
N GLN A 113 29.02 -0.50 11.91
CA GLN A 113 28.88 -1.56 10.94
C GLN A 113 28.10 -0.95 9.75
N PRO A 114 28.67 -0.95 8.53
CA PRO A 114 27.95 -0.44 7.39
C PRO A 114 26.61 -1.20 7.35
N THR A 115 25.52 -0.48 7.56
CA THR A 115 24.21 -0.99 7.12
C THR A 115 24.47 -1.44 5.70
N ILE A 116 24.33 -2.73 5.45
CA ILE A 116 24.44 -3.25 4.09
C ILE A 116 23.37 -2.47 3.32
N ASP A 117 23.82 -1.44 2.62
CA ASP A 117 23.03 -0.76 1.60
C ASP A 117 22.72 -1.86 0.61
N THR A 118 21.56 -2.52 0.83
CA THR A 118 21.06 -3.51 -0.10
C THR A 118 20.57 -2.73 -1.31
N THR A 119 21.52 -2.17 -2.06
CA THR A 119 21.26 -1.73 -3.43
C THR A 119 20.79 -2.98 -4.15
N VAL A 120 19.50 -3.01 -4.46
CA VAL A 120 18.91 -4.09 -5.26
C VAL A 120 19.72 -4.18 -6.54
N GLN A 121 20.55 -5.22 -6.64
CA GLN A 121 21.41 -5.42 -7.82
C GLN A 121 20.50 -5.87 -8.98
N PRO A 122 20.67 -5.33 -10.17
CA PRO A 122 19.95 -5.83 -11.32
C PRO A 122 20.33 -7.30 -11.55
N MET A 123 19.35 -8.12 -11.92
CA MET A 123 19.60 -9.53 -12.26
C MET A 123 20.68 -9.64 -13.34
N THR A 124 21.78 -10.29 -13.01
CA THR A 124 22.93 -10.49 -13.92
C THR A 124 22.74 -11.72 -14.82
N SER A 125 21.93 -12.70 -14.36
CA SER A 125 21.59 -13.92 -15.12
C SER A 125 20.17 -14.37 -14.75
N VAL A 126 19.52 -15.07 -15.68
CA VAL A 126 18.17 -15.62 -15.51
C VAL A 126 18.30 -17.12 -15.23
N GLY A 127 17.76 -17.58 -14.10
CA GLY A 127 17.72 -18.99 -13.72
C GLY A 127 16.51 -19.72 -14.31
N ARG A 128 15.32 -19.36 -13.88
CA ARG A 128 14.06 -19.99 -14.28
C ARG A 128 13.04 -18.95 -14.71
N THR A 129 12.30 -19.25 -15.78
CA THR A 129 11.25 -18.37 -16.31
C THR A 129 9.89 -19.06 -16.22
N TYR A 130 8.88 -18.33 -15.73
CA TYR A 130 7.47 -18.70 -15.80
C TYR A 130 6.74 -17.69 -16.66
N GLN A 131 5.84 -18.16 -17.52
CA GLN A 131 5.11 -17.30 -18.46
C GLN A 131 3.69 -17.77 -18.64
N THR A 132 2.77 -16.83 -18.85
CA THR A 132 1.37 -17.03 -19.21
C THR A 132 1.07 -16.36 -20.55
N LYS A 133 0.18 -16.98 -21.33
CA LYS A 133 -0.40 -16.39 -22.55
C LYS A 133 -1.59 -15.48 -22.20
N LYS A 134 -2.11 -14.73 -23.16
CA LYS A 134 -3.43 -14.09 -23.04
C LYS A 134 -4.48 -15.16 -22.69
N GLY A 135 -5.43 -14.86 -21.83
CA GLY A 135 -6.44 -15.80 -21.33
C GLY A 135 -5.94 -16.88 -20.36
N GLU A 136 -4.64 -16.92 -20.07
CA GLU A 136 -4.04 -17.94 -19.22
C GLU A 136 -3.64 -17.36 -17.87
N LYS A 137 -3.87 -18.13 -16.80
CA LYS A 137 -3.37 -17.85 -15.45
C LYS A 137 -2.64 -19.08 -14.94
N LYS A 138 -1.57 -18.90 -14.16
CA LYS A 138 -0.80 -20.01 -13.59
C LYS A 138 -0.52 -19.76 -12.12
N ASN A 139 -0.66 -20.81 -11.32
CA ASN A 139 -0.23 -20.83 -9.93
C ASN A 139 0.91 -21.83 -9.78
N PHE A 140 1.97 -21.45 -9.05
CA PHE A 140 3.13 -22.30 -8.82
C PHE A 140 3.83 -21.93 -7.51
N GLU A 141 4.57 -22.87 -7.00
CA GLU A 141 5.40 -22.71 -5.82
C GLU A 141 6.87 -22.54 -6.21
N LEU A 142 7.55 -21.61 -5.54
CA LEU A 142 8.98 -21.34 -5.71
C LEU A 142 9.80 -22.22 -4.74
N ALA A 143 11.11 -22.29 -5.00
CA ALA A 143 12.05 -23.10 -4.19
C ALA A 143 12.20 -22.64 -2.73
N ASP A 144 11.75 -21.43 -2.41
CA ASP A 144 11.73 -20.86 -1.05
C ASP A 144 10.41 -21.12 -0.29
N GLY A 145 9.45 -21.83 -0.89
CA GLY A 145 8.11 -22.06 -0.36
C GLY A 145 7.13 -20.90 -0.59
N SER A 146 7.54 -19.86 -1.32
CA SER A 146 6.62 -18.80 -1.75
C SER A 146 5.71 -19.29 -2.86
N THR A 147 4.45 -18.86 -2.87
CA THR A 147 3.51 -19.15 -3.96
C THR A 147 3.27 -17.90 -4.80
N VAL A 148 3.19 -18.09 -6.11
CA VAL A 148 2.93 -17.01 -7.07
C VAL A 148 1.80 -17.41 -7.98
N THR A 149 0.80 -16.54 -8.14
CA THR A 149 -0.20 -16.63 -9.20
C THR A 149 0.12 -15.57 -10.24
N LEU A 150 0.40 -15.98 -11.48
CA LEU A 150 0.56 -15.07 -12.61
C LEU A 150 -0.76 -14.88 -13.34
N ASN A 151 -1.09 -13.63 -13.61
CA ASN A 151 -2.23 -13.27 -14.46
C ASN A 151 -1.89 -13.41 -15.95
N SER A 152 -2.86 -13.17 -16.81
CA SER A 152 -2.76 -13.28 -18.27
C SER A 152 -1.66 -12.40 -18.86
N ALA A 153 -0.95 -12.89 -19.87
CA ALA A 153 0.11 -12.20 -20.59
C ALA A 153 1.23 -11.68 -19.68
N SER A 154 1.65 -12.50 -18.70
CA SER A 154 2.64 -12.13 -17.69
C SER A 154 3.86 -13.05 -17.73
N ARG A 155 5.01 -12.54 -17.27
CA ARG A 155 6.28 -13.25 -17.21
C ARG A 155 6.98 -12.97 -15.88
N LEU A 156 7.43 -14.02 -15.22
CA LEU A 156 8.27 -13.98 -14.03
C LEU A 156 9.59 -14.69 -14.29
N GLU A 157 10.69 -14.01 -14.06
CA GLU A 157 12.04 -14.54 -14.17
C GLU A 157 12.70 -14.57 -12.81
N LEU A 158 13.24 -15.71 -12.41
CA LEU A 158 14.04 -15.84 -11.20
C LEU A 158 15.51 -15.57 -11.52
N SER A 159 16.24 -14.97 -10.58
CA SER A 159 17.70 -14.90 -10.70
C SER A 159 18.31 -16.31 -10.64
N ALA A 160 19.49 -16.51 -11.23
CA ALA A 160 20.18 -17.81 -11.21
C ALA A 160 20.60 -18.23 -9.78
N ASP A 161 20.84 -17.25 -8.93
CA ASP A 161 21.19 -17.39 -7.50
C ASP A 161 19.98 -17.25 -6.57
N PHE A 162 18.75 -17.38 -7.10
CA PHE A 162 17.52 -17.30 -6.32
C PHE A 162 17.57 -18.19 -5.07
N ASN A 163 17.24 -17.59 -3.91
CA ASN A 163 17.25 -18.24 -2.60
C ASN A 163 18.64 -18.60 -2.05
N GLN A 164 19.74 -18.09 -2.60
CA GLN A 164 21.07 -18.21 -1.97
C GLN A 164 21.27 -17.13 -0.89
N THR A 165 21.42 -15.87 -1.28
CA THR A 165 21.54 -14.69 -0.40
C THR A 165 20.27 -13.86 -0.36
N GLU A 166 19.65 -13.69 -1.53
CA GLU A 166 18.40 -12.97 -1.74
C GLU A 166 17.46 -13.79 -2.64
N ARG A 167 16.21 -13.40 -2.70
CA ARG A 167 15.16 -14.04 -3.52
C ARG A 167 14.69 -13.06 -4.58
N VAL A 168 15.55 -12.85 -5.59
CA VAL A 168 15.28 -11.82 -6.62
C VAL A 168 14.48 -12.43 -7.78
N VAL A 169 13.37 -11.76 -8.12
CA VAL A 169 12.54 -12.07 -9.28
C VAL A 169 12.28 -10.81 -10.11
N ARG A 170 12.16 -10.94 -11.42
CA ARG A 170 11.73 -9.87 -12.32
C ARG A 170 10.33 -10.17 -12.84
N LEU A 171 9.42 -9.18 -12.73
CA LEU A 171 8.05 -9.29 -13.21
C LEU A 171 7.80 -8.35 -14.39
N VAL A 172 7.18 -8.89 -15.43
CA VAL A 172 6.52 -8.15 -16.51
C VAL A 172 5.08 -8.63 -16.57
N GLY A 173 4.10 -7.74 -16.42
CA GLY A 173 2.70 -8.11 -16.33
C GLY A 173 2.15 -8.02 -14.91
N GLU A 174 1.32 -8.98 -14.50
CA GLU A 174 0.67 -8.97 -13.18
C GLU A 174 0.86 -10.30 -12.45
N GLY A 175 1.19 -10.19 -11.15
CA GLY A 175 1.36 -11.33 -10.28
C GLY A 175 0.93 -11.06 -8.86
N TYR A 176 0.27 -12.04 -8.27
CA TYR A 176 -0.01 -12.09 -6.85
C TYR A 176 1.01 -12.99 -6.16
N PHE A 177 1.64 -12.46 -5.12
CA PHE A 177 2.70 -13.11 -4.37
C PHE A 177 2.21 -13.40 -2.95
N HIS A 178 2.40 -14.63 -2.51
CA HIS A 178 2.35 -14.99 -1.10
C HIS A 178 3.75 -15.48 -0.70
N VAL A 179 4.54 -14.55 -0.15
CA VAL A 179 5.96 -14.78 0.11
C VAL A 179 6.15 -15.43 1.46
N ALA A 180 6.91 -16.53 1.48
CA ALA A 180 7.31 -17.22 2.70
C ALA A 180 8.17 -16.32 3.61
N LYS A 181 7.90 -16.33 4.93
CA LYS A 181 8.59 -15.49 5.90
C LYS A 181 10.05 -15.91 6.06
N ASP A 182 10.96 -15.04 5.64
CA ASP A 182 12.40 -15.17 5.88
C ASP A 182 13.03 -13.77 6.02
N ARG A 183 13.41 -13.42 7.24
CA ARG A 183 14.06 -12.13 7.54
C ARG A 183 15.53 -12.06 7.12
N LYS A 184 16.16 -13.22 6.88
CA LYS A 184 17.58 -13.28 6.51
C LYS A 184 17.78 -13.16 5.02
N LYS A 185 16.78 -13.57 4.21
CA LYS A 185 16.81 -13.53 2.75
C LYS A 185 15.61 -12.71 2.24
N PRO A 186 15.77 -11.42 2.02
CA PRO A 186 14.71 -10.57 1.46
C PRO A 186 14.22 -11.11 0.12
N PHE A 187 12.91 -10.97 -0.14
CA PHE A 187 12.32 -11.25 -1.44
C PHE A 187 12.16 -9.93 -2.20
N VAL A 188 12.71 -9.87 -3.41
CA VAL A 188 12.74 -8.65 -4.21
C VAL A 188 12.04 -8.89 -5.52
N VAL A 189 10.98 -8.10 -5.81
CA VAL A 189 10.32 -8.07 -7.10
C VAL A 189 10.80 -6.85 -7.88
N GLN A 190 11.52 -7.09 -8.98
CA GLN A 190 11.94 -6.05 -9.91
C GLN A 190 10.88 -5.88 -10.99
N ALA A 191 10.12 -4.77 -10.94
CA ALA A 191 9.23 -4.33 -12.01
C ALA A 191 9.95 -3.33 -12.94
N SER A 192 9.28 -2.85 -14.01
CA SER A 192 9.87 -1.85 -14.91
C SER A 192 10.17 -0.53 -14.21
N ASP A 193 9.27 -0.09 -13.32
CA ASP A 193 9.22 1.28 -12.81
C ASP A 193 9.63 1.40 -11.34
N PHE A 194 9.61 0.29 -10.61
CA PHE A 194 9.97 0.21 -9.21
C PHE A 194 10.47 -1.19 -8.82
N ASP A 195 11.15 -1.24 -7.69
CA ASP A 195 11.52 -2.47 -7.02
C ASP A 195 10.76 -2.58 -5.69
N ILE A 196 10.30 -3.78 -5.36
CA ILE A 196 9.61 -4.11 -4.11
C ILE A 196 10.46 -5.07 -3.31
N LYS A 197 10.70 -4.74 -2.03
CA LYS A 197 11.40 -5.59 -1.09
C LYS A 197 10.48 -5.99 0.07
N VAL A 198 10.41 -7.28 0.35
CA VAL A 198 9.57 -7.85 1.41
C VAL A 198 10.28 -8.96 2.17
N LEU A 199 9.79 -9.28 3.38
CA LEU A 199 10.36 -10.32 4.25
C LEU A 199 9.38 -11.48 4.54
N GLY A 200 8.16 -11.39 4.01
CA GLY A 200 7.08 -12.36 4.25
C GLY A 200 5.72 -11.67 4.20
N THR A 201 5.14 -11.57 3.02
CA THR A 201 4.12 -10.60 2.68
C THR A 201 3.20 -11.17 1.60
N SER A 202 1.90 -10.85 1.66
CA SER A 202 0.94 -11.14 0.60
C SER A 202 0.59 -9.84 -0.14
N PHE A 203 0.85 -9.79 -1.45
CA PHE A 203 0.68 -8.56 -2.24
C PHE A 203 0.46 -8.85 -3.72
N ASN A 204 -0.13 -7.89 -4.43
CA ASN A 204 -0.28 -7.88 -5.88
C ASN A 204 0.64 -6.83 -6.51
N VAL A 205 1.22 -7.17 -7.66
CA VAL A 205 1.99 -6.22 -8.47
C VAL A 205 1.47 -6.28 -9.89
N LYS A 206 1.15 -5.12 -10.47
CA LYS A 206 0.70 -4.96 -11.84
C LYS A 206 1.63 -3.98 -12.55
N SER A 207 2.39 -4.45 -13.54
CA SER A 207 3.35 -3.64 -14.30
C SER A 207 3.43 -4.15 -15.75
N TYR A 208 2.35 -3.92 -16.50
CA TYR A 208 2.32 -4.19 -17.94
C TYR A 208 3.00 -3.05 -18.72
N PRO A 209 3.85 -3.36 -19.71
CA PRO A 209 4.56 -2.31 -20.47
C PRO A 209 3.65 -1.38 -21.26
N ASP A 210 2.48 -1.87 -21.70
CA ASP A 210 1.47 -1.17 -22.49
C ASP A 210 0.47 -0.36 -21.64
N GLU A 211 0.59 -0.39 -20.30
CA GLU A 211 -0.23 0.41 -19.39
C GLU A 211 0.48 1.69 -18.94
N PRO A 212 -0.26 2.81 -18.77
CA PRO A 212 0.31 4.09 -18.35
C PRO A 212 0.75 4.11 -16.89
N THR A 213 0.30 3.13 -16.11
CA THR A 213 0.60 3.00 -14.67
C THR A 213 1.24 1.66 -14.36
N ALA A 214 1.95 1.61 -13.25
CA ALA A 214 2.32 0.38 -12.56
C ALA A 214 1.87 0.48 -11.10
N GLU A 215 1.37 -0.64 -10.55
CA GLU A 215 0.67 -0.63 -9.27
C GLU A 215 1.20 -1.74 -8.35
N ALA A 216 1.21 -1.47 -7.05
CA ALA A 216 1.41 -2.47 -6.03
C ALA A 216 0.36 -2.32 -4.93
N LEU A 217 -0.29 -3.43 -4.57
CA LEU A 217 -1.29 -3.52 -3.52
C LEU A 217 -0.81 -4.44 -2.42
N LEU A 218 -0.80 -3.95 -1.20
CA LEU A 218 -0.45 -4.75 -0.03
C LEU A 218 -1.70 -5.32 0.65
N VAL A 219 -1.74 -6.64 0.79
CA VAL A 219 -2.80 -7.36 1.49
C VAL A 219 -2.40 -7.65 2.94
N GLU A 220 -1.20 -8.23 3.16
CA GLU A 220 -0.70 -8.60 4.48
C GLU A 220 0.81 -8.38 4.57
N GLY A 221 1.29 -7.89 5.72
CA GLY A 221 2.70 -7.68 6.01
C GLY A 221 3.14 -6.24 5.78
N ALA A 222 4.31 -6.04 5.15
CA ALA A 222 4.87 -4.73 4.83
C ALA A 222 5.66 -4.80 3.51
N ILE A 223 5.59 -3.74 2.73
CA ILE A 223 6.35 -3.54 1.50
C ILE A 223 7.26 -2.33 1.66
N GLU A 224 8.53 -2.49 1.32
CA GLU A 224 9.43 -1.39 1.01
C GLU A 224 9.52 -1.28 -0.52
N MET A 225 9.05 -0.15 -1.08
CA MET A 225 9.09 0.11 -2.51
C MET A 225 10.09 1.21 -2.83
N THR A 226 10.93 0.99 -3.83
CA THR A 226 11.89 1.97 -4.35
C THR A 226 11.59 2.25 -5.81
N SER A 227 11.30 3.52 -6.15
CA SER A 227 11.07 3.94 -7.54
C SER A 227 12.37 3.98 -8.33
N LYS A 228 12.37 3.43 -9.55
CA LYS A 228 13.52 3.55 -10.47
C LYS A 228 13.62 4.97 -10.98
N GLY A 229 14.77 5.60 -10.76
CA GLY A 229 15.02 7.02 -11.07
C GLY A 229 15.05 7.96 -9.87
N SER A 230 14.70 7.48 -8.67
CA SER A 230 14.81 8.24 -7.42
C SER A 230 15.46 7.36 -6.35
N ARG A 231 16.79 7.33 -6.29
CA ARG A 231 17.57 6.48 -5.36
C ARG A 231 17.40 6.80 -3.88
N GLU A 232 16.79 7.91 -3.52
CA GLU A 232 16.74 8.40 -2.13
C GLU A 232 15.37 8.22 -1.43
N ASN A 233 14.33 7.75 -2.11
CA ASN A 233 13.01 7.66 -1.50
C ASN A 233 12.45 6.25 -1.63
N SER A 234 12.70 5.40 -0.64
CA SER A 234 11.87 4.22 -0.41
C SER A 234 10.59 4.63 0.32
N VAL A 235 9.48 4.01 -0.07
CA VAL A 235 8.16 4.21 0.54
C VAL A 235 7.75 2.92 1.21
N ILE A 236 7.34 3.00 2.48
CA ILE A 236 6.76 1.86 3.21
C ILE A 236 5.25 1.85 3.00
N ILE A 237 4.73 0.76 2.45
CA ILE A 237 3.31 0.54 2.22
C ILE A 237 2.75 -0.33 3.34
N LYS A 238 1.59 0.06 3.87
CA LYS A 238 0.86 -0.65 4.93
C LYS A 238 -0.24 -1.53 4.34
N PRO A 239 -0.74 -2.53 5.06
CA PRO A 239 -1.87 -3.34 4.62
C PRO A 239 -3.07 -2.50 4.16
N ASN A 240 -3.74 -2.95 3.12
CA ASN A 240 -4.85 -2.28 2.45
C ASN A 240 -4.48 -0.93 1.80
N GLN A 241 -3.21 -0.73 1.48
CA GLN A 241 -2.76 0.40 0.66
C GLN A 241 -2.36 -0.07 -0.72
N LYS A 242 -2.79 0.70 -1.71
CA LYS A 242 -2.35 0.59 -3.11
C LYS A 242 -1.48 1.79 -3.45
N ILE A 243 -0.36 1.54 -4.09
CA ILE A 243 0.50 2.56 -4.64
C ILE A 243 0.46 2.45 -6.16
N THR A 244 0.28 3.60 -6.82
CA THR A 244 0.26 3.74 -8.27
C THR A 244 1.43 4.62 -8.70
N VAL A 245 2.26 4.11 -9.61
CA VAL A 245 3.37 4.81 -10.25
C VAL A 245 2.98 5.13 -11.69
N PHE A 246 3.02 6.40 -12.06
CA PHE A 246 2.71 6.87 -13.41
C PHE A 246 3.95 6.81 -14.30
N LYS A 247 3.87 6.18 -15.47
CA LYS A 247 5.00 5.93 -16.36
C LYS A 247 5.31 7.08 -17.30
N HIS A 248 4.31 7.90 -17.65
CA HIS A 248 4.42 9.00 -18.60
C HIS A 248 3.89 10.32 -18.03
N ARG A 249 4.54 11.42 -18.44
CA ARG A 249 4.19 12.78 -18.00
C ARG A 249 2.73 13.15 -18.30
N ASP A 250 2.19 12.70 -19.42
CA ASP A 250 0.84 13.02 -19.86
C ASP A 250 -0.25 12.36 -19.00
N ALA A 251 0.04 11.16 -18.44
CA ALA A 251 -0.85 10.47 -17.51
C ALA A 251 -0.93 11.21 -16.15
N VAL A 252 0.15 11.90 -15.75
CA VAL A 252 0.22 12.69 -14.51
C VAL A 252 -0.69 13.92 -14.59
N ILE A 253 -0.74 14.59 -15.75
CA ILE A 253 -1.57 15.79 -15.95
C ILE A 253 -3.05 15.44 -15.85
N ALA A 254 -3.49 14.34 -16.47
CA ALA A 254 -4.88 13.88 -16.40
C ALA A 254 -5.33 13.46 -14.99
N ALA A 255 -4.40 12.96 -14.15
CA ALA A 255 -4.68 12.61 -12.75
C ALA A 255 -4.66 13.84 -11.83
N ALA A 256 -3.77 14.82 -12.09
CA ALA A 256 -3.65 16.06 -11.32
C ALA A 256 -4.89 16.94 -11.42
N ASP A 257 -5.56 16.98 -12.56
CA ASP A 257 -6.82 17.74 -12.75
C ASP A 257 -7.96 17.24 -11.85
N LYS A 258 -7.89 16.00 -11.38
CA LYS A 258 -8.87 15.44 -10.42
C LYS A 258 -8.57 15.79 -8.95
N VAL A 259 -7.32 16.09 -8.60
CA VAL A 259 -6.85 16.29 -7.20
C VAL A 259 -6.65 17.77 -6.87
N THR A 260 -6.37 18.65 -7.85
CA THR A 260 -6.00 20.05 -7.62
C THR A 260 -7.17 21.02 -7.74
N LYS A 261 -8.16 20.91 -6.84
CA LYS A 261 -8.97 22.09 -6.46
C LYS A 261 -8.57 22.69 -5.11
N SER A 262 -7.41 22.33 -4.57
CA SER A 262 -6.91 22.96 -3.33
C SER A 262 -5.38 22.85 -3.23
N ALA A 263 -4.75 24.01 -3.25
CA ALA A 263 -3.38 24.36 -2.86
C ALA A 263 -2.41 24.65 -4.01
N GLY A 264 -2.13 25.95 -4.17
CA GLY A 264 -1.01 26.45 -4.95
C GLY A 264 0.30 26.22 -4.19
N ASP A 265 1.00 25.18 -4.59
CA ASP A 265 2.44 25.06 -4.38
C ASP A 265 3.00 24.11 -5.45
N LYS A 266 4.08 24.55 -6.09
CA LYS A 266 4.79 23.76 -7.11
C LYS A 266 5.46 22.56 -6.44
N LEU A 267 4.71 21.45 -6.32
CA LEU A 267 5.26 20.16 -5.92
C LEU A 267 6.16 19.65 -7.05
N PRO A 268 7.36 19.12 -6.73
CA PRO A 268 8.13 18.36 -7.71
C PRO A 268 7.25 17.20 -8.16
N ILE A 269 7.01 17.09 -9.45
CA ILE A 269 6.18 16.06 -10.08
C ILE A 269 6.76 14.70 -9.73
N LYS A 270 6.32 14.10 -8.63
CA LYS A 270 6.56 12.72 -8.26
C LYS A 270 5.26 11.95 -8.45
N GLU A 271 5.21 11.33 -9.51
CA GLU A 271 4.51 10.28 -10.20
C GLU A 271 4.04 9.10 -9.31
N ILE A 272 3.70 9.33 -8.05
CA ILE A 272 3.29 8.28 -7.12
C ILE A 272 2.04 8.73 -6.38
N ALA A 273 0.96 7.94 -6.49
CA ALA A 273 -0.25 8.08 -5.68
C ALA A 273 -0.35 6.91 -4.70
N ILE A 274 -0.74 7.19 -3.46
CA ILE A 274 -1.03 6.17 -2.45
C ILE A 274 -2.50 6.28 -2.06
N GLU A 275 -3.23 5.20 -2.21
CA GLU A 275 -4.64 5.09 -1.87
C GLU A 275 -4.85 4.07 -0.76
N ASN A 276 -5.77 4.37 0.16
CA ASN A 276 -6.28 3.36 1.10
C ASN A 276 -7.46 2.66 0.47
N ILE A 277 -7.39 1.34 0.34
CA ILE A 277 -8.51 0.54 -0.15
C ILE A 277 -9.48 0.31 0.99
N PRO A 278 -10.76 0.69 0.85
CA PRO A 278 -11.75 0.46 1.88
C PRO A 278 -11.90 -1.05 2.11
N VAL A 279 -11.69 -1.48 3.34
CA VAL A 279 -11.98 -2.84 3.77
C VAL A 279 -13.47 -2.91 4.07
N VAL A 280 -14.22 -3.61 3.24
CA VAL A 280 -15.63 -3.91 3.54
C VAL A 280 -15.64 -5.01 4.60
N GLU A 281 -16.14 -4.72 5.79
CA GLU A 281 -16.27 -5.65 6.94
C GLU A 281 -17.41 -6.68 6.75
N SER A 282 -17.51 -7.27 5.59
CA SER A 282 -18.26 -8.53 5.43
C SER A 282 -17.24 -9.66 5.36
N ASN A 283 -17.48 -10.79 5.99
CA ASN A 283 -16.61 -11.96 6.22
C ASN A 283 -15.64 -12.42 5.09
N ARG A 284 -15.47 -11.62 4.05
CA ARG A 284 -14.44 -11.66 2.99
C ARG A 284 -14.11 -10.24 2.57
N VAL A 285 -12.87 -9.86 2.73
CA VAL A 285 -12.32 -8.63 2.13
C VAL A 285 -12.28 -8.85 0.63
N GLU A 286 -13.28 -8.35 -0.07
CA GLU A 286 -13.29 -8.37 -1.54
C GLU A 286 -12.52 -7.18 -2.07
N ILE A 287 -11.24 -7.40 -2.40
CA ILE A 287 -10.39 -6.39 -3.01
C ILE A 287 -10.51 -6.54 -4.54
N PRO A 288 -11.06 -5.55 -5.26
CA PRO A 288 -11.24 -5.62 -6.71
C PRO A 288 -9.95 -5.95 -7.48
N ASP A 289 -8.83 -5.36 -7.07
CA ASP A 289 -7.52 -5.52 -7.71
C ASP A 289 -6.97 -6.96 -7.70
N ILE A 290 -7.50 -7.85 -6.86
CA ILE A 290 -7.08 -9.26 -6.78
C ILE A 290 -8.19 -10.27 -7.09
N ALA A 291 -9.38 -9.79 -7.48
CA ALA A 291 -10.54 -10.62 -7.83
C ALA A 291 -10.25 -11.53 -9.05
N TRP A 292 -9.32 -11.13 -9.90
CA TRP A 292 -8.86 -11.90 -11.05
C TRP A 292 -8.32 -13.30 -10.68
N LYS A 293 -7.77 -13.48 -9.47
CA LYS A 293 -7.33 -14.79 -8.96
C LYS A 293 -8.49 -15.79 -8.85
N GLU A 294 -9.68 -15.29 -8.58
CA GLU A 294 -10.92 -16.07 -8.46
C GLU A 294 -11.71 -16.12 -9.78
N ASN A 295 -11.07 -15.77 -10.91
CA ASN A 295 -11.70 -15.66 -12.23
C ASN A 295 -12.87 -14.66 -12.28
N ARG A 296 -12.82 -13.61 -11.45
CA ARG A 296 -13.75 -12.50 -11.45
C ARG A 296 -13.08 -11.28 -12.03
N LEU A 297 -13.66 -10.72 -13.08
CA LEU A 297 -13.20 -9.51 -13.73
C LEU A 297 -13.93 -8.33 -13.09
N GLU A 298 -13.23 -7.58 -12.26
CA GLU A 298 -13.71 -6.36 -11.65
C GLU A 298 -13.26 -5.15 -12.46
N ILE A 299 -14.21 -4.35 -12.88
CA ILE A 299 -14.00 -3.10 -13.60
C ILE A 299 -14.55 -1.98 -12.70
N VAL A 300 -13.65 -1.11 -12.24
CA VAL A 300 -14.02 -0.01 -11.34
C VAL A 300 -13.58 1.30 -11.97
N ASP A 301 -14.55 2.11 -12.40
CA ASP A 301 -14.32 3.44 -13.01
C ASP A 301 -13.18 3.45 -14.05
N GLN A 302 -13.14 2.42 -14.94
CA GLN A 302 -12.12 2.28 -15.97
C GLN A 302 -12.52 3.01 -17.26
N ASP A 303 -11.60 3.79 -17.84
CA ASP A 303 -11.75 4.31 -19.19
C ASP A 303 -11.69 3.16 -20.24
N PHE A 304 -12.30 3.38 -21.40
CA PHE A 304 -12.44 2.31 -22.40
C PHE A 304 -11.10 1.86 -22.98
N GLU A 305 -10.10 2.74 -23.07
CA GLU A 305 -8.78 2.37 -23.57
C GLU A 305 -8.05 1.42 -22.60
N SER A 306 -8.12 1.69 -21.29
CA SER A 306 -7.59 0.81 -20.25
C SER A 306 -8.38 -0.50 -20.16
N LEU A 307 -9.72 -0.42 -20.26
CA LEU A 307 -10.61 -1.58 -20.29
C LEU A 307 -10.33 -2.47 -21.53
N ARG A 308 -10.10 -1.89 -22.70
CA ARG A 308 -9.71 -2.60 -23.93
C ARG A 308 -8.52 -3.53 -23.66
N ARG A 309 -7.43 -3.00 -23.07
CA ARG A 309 -6.23 -3.79 -22.75
C ARG A 309 -6.54 -4.93 -21.77
N THR A 310 -7.37 -4.68 -20.78
CA THR A 310 -7.83 -5.68 -19.83
C THR A 310 -8.62 -6.80 -20.51
N LEU A 311 -9.60 -6.45 -21.37
CA LEU A 311 -10.41 -7.42 -22.10
C LEU A 311 -9.58 -8.23 -23.10
N GLU A 312 -8.63 -7.60 -23.79
CA GLU A 312 -7.71 -8.30 -24.72
C GLU A 312 -6.89 -9.37 -24.02
N ARG A 313 -6.38 -9.07 -22.81
CA ARG A 313 -5.63 -10.03 -22.01
C ARG A 313 -6.52 -11.12 -21.41
N TRP A 314 -7.73 -10.74 -20.96
CA TRP A 314 -8.64 -11.68 -20.30
C TRP A 314 -9.25 -12.71 -21.25
N TYR A 315 -9.69 -12.26 -22.43
CA TYR A 315 -10.43 -13.09 -23.40
C TYR A 315 -9.59 -13.59 -24.57
N ASP A 316 -8.30 -13.27 -24.62
CA ASP A 316 -7.40 -13.59 -25.74
C ASP A 316 -7.93 -13.07 -27.08
N VAL A 317 -8.34 -11.82 -27.12
CA VAL A 317 -8.85 -11.11 -28.30
C VAL A 317 -7.98 -9.89 -28.62
N ASP A 318 -8.14 -9.35 -29.83
CA ASP A 318 -7.54 -8.11 -30.28
C ASP A 318 -8.64 -7.09 -30.56
N ILE A 319 -8.71 -6.03 -29.77
CA ILE A 319 -9.80 -5.03 -29.80
C ILE A 319 -9.30 -3.74 -30.45
N ARG A 320 -10.02 -3.26 -31.47
CA ARG A 320 -9.78 -1.98 -32.11
C ARG A 320 -10.91 -1.01 -31.80
N LEU A 321 -10.58 0.14 -31.21
CA LEU A 321 -11.52 1.25 -31.00
C LEU A 321 -11.47 2.18 -32.21
N GLN A 322 -12.63 2.54 -32.73
CA GLN A 322 -12.82 3.48 -33.86
C GLN A 322 -13.74 4.63 -33.43
N GLY A 323 -13.14 5.79 -33.20
CA GLY A 323 -13.80 6.99 -32.71
C GLY A 323 -13.16 7.52 -31.43
N ASP A 324 -12.99 8.84 -31.35
CA ASP A 324 -12.30 9.47 -30.20
C ASP A 324 -13.17 9.55 -28.97
N ARG A 325 -14.50 9.65 -29.11
CA ARG A 325 -15.45 9.70 -28.00
C ARG A 325 -15.45 8.42 -27.16
N LEU A 326 -15.12 7.26 -27.77
CA LEU A 326 -15.06 5.99 -27.04
C LEU A 326 -14.04 6.03 -25.90
N LYS A 327 -12.99 6.82 -26.03
CA LYS A 327 -11.92 6.93 -25.02
C LYS A 327 -12.40 7.58 -23.73
N ASP A 328 -13.45 8.42 -23.79
CA ASP A 328 -14.03 9.13 -22.66
C ASP A 328 -15.03 8.27 -21.86
N TYR A 329 -15.50 7.14 -22.44
CA TYR A 329 -16.44 6.24 -21.78
C TYR A 329 -15.77 5.58 -20.57
N ARG A 330 -16.50 5.52 -19.46
CA ARG A 330 -16.05 4.89 -18.23
C ARG A 330 -17.02 3.82 -17.78
N PHE A 331 -16.47 2.72 -17.29
CA PHE A 331 -17.27 1.55 -16.94
C PHE A 331 -16.99 1.10 -15.51
N THR A 332 -18.06 0.64 -14.85
CA THR A 332 -18.01 -0.11 -13.60
C THR A 332 -18.89 -1.33 -13.77
N ALA A 333 -18.32 -2.53 -13.67
CA ALA A 333 -19.02 -3.79 -13.84
C ALA A 333 -18.21 -4.96 -13.26
N THR A 334 -18.90 -6.04 -12.91
CA THR A 334 -18.31 -7.30 -12.46
C THR A 334 -18.75 -8.44 -13.38
N PHE A 335 -17.79 -9.21 -13.87
CA PHE A 335 -18.00 -10.38 -14.71
C PHE A 335 -17.29 -11.60 -14.14
N SER A 336 -17.90 -12.79 -14.23
CA SER A 336 -17.32 -14.02 -13.69
C SER A 336 -17.24 -15.16 -14.71
N LYS A 337 -18.30 -15.34 -15.50
CA LYS A 337 -18.45 -16.47 -16.45
C LYS A 337 -18.82 -16.00 -17.86
N GLU A 338 -19.06 -14.71 -18.01
CA GLU A 338 -19.48 -14.12 -19.28
C GLU A 338 -18.38 -14.21 -20.32
N ASN A 339 -18.74 -14.57 -21.54
CA ASN A 339 -17.84 -14.49 -22.68
C ASN A 339 -17.74 -13.04 -23.21
N ILE A 340 -16.78 -12.78 -24.10
CA ILE A 340 -16.55 -11.43 -24.63
C ILE A 340 -17.78 -10.80 -25.28
N SER A 341 -18.61 -11.56 -25.96
CA SER A 341 -19.84 -11.06 -26.59
C SER A 341 -20.86 -10.60 -25.55
N GLN A 342 -21.02 -11.36 -24.45
CA GLN A 342 -21.91 -11.02 -23.35
C GLN A 342 -21.41 -9.78 -22.60
N VAL A 343 -20.09 -9.67 -22.39
CA VAL A 343 -19.47 -8.50 -21.77
C VAL A 343 -19.71 -7.26 -22.62
N LEU A 344 -19.43 -7.33 -23.94
CA LEU A 344 -19.64 -6.16 -24.83
C LEU A 344 -21.13 -5.78 -24.90
N ALA A 345 -22.04 -6.76 -24.93
CA ALA A 345 -23.46 -6.50 -24.89
C ALA A 345 -23.92 -5.84 -23.58
N ALA A 346 -23.29 -6.16 -22.45
CA ALA A 346 -23.56 -5.52 -21.16
C ALA A 346 -23.03 -4.08 -21.13
N LEU A 347 -21.79 -3.87 -21.57
CA LEU A 347 -21.18 -2.54 -21.64
C LEU A 347 -21.92 -1.61 -22.60
N GLN A 348 -22.44 -2.13 -23.73
CA GLN A 348 -23.24 -1.37 -24.71
C GLN A 348 -24.56 -0.83 -24.13
N LYS A 349 -25.07 -1.43 -23.04
CA LYS A 349 -26.25 -0.92 -22.32
C LYS A 349 -25.95 0.28 -21.44
N VAL A 350 -24.70 0.42 -21.03
CA VAL A 350 -24.22 1.55 -20.19
C VAL A 350 -23.88 2.74 -21.07
N GLU A 351 -23.05 2.49 -22.10
CA GLU A 351 -22.63 3.52 -23.05
C GLU A 351 -22.88 3.07 -24.50
N PRO A 352 -23.45 3.91 -25.38
CA PRO A 352 -23.87 3.49 -26.70
C PRO A 352 -22.70 3.40 -27.69
N PHE A 353 -22.36 2.18 -28.12
CA PHE A 353 -21.39 1.89 -29.18
C PHE A 353 -21.89 0.74 -30.06
N LYS A 354 -21.22 0.49 -31.19
CA LYS A 354 -21.41 -0.71 -32.02
C LYS A 354 -20.18 -1.60 -31.89
N TYR A 355 -20.36 -2.90 -32.05
CA TYR A 355 -19.25 -3.83 -32.09
C TYR A 355 -19.48 -4.97 -33.09
N GLU A 356 -18.37 -5.46 -33.64
CA GLU A 356 -18.33 -6.62 -34.53
C GLU A 356 -17.24 -7.57 -34.04
N ILE A 357 -17.51 -8.87 -34.02
CA ILE A 357 -16.58 -9.91 -33.61
C ILE A 357 -16.31 -10.84 -34.78
N TYR A 358 -15.05 -10.95 -35.18
CA TYR A 358 -14.59 -11.85 -36.24
C TYR A 358 -13.45 -12.72 -35.71
N GLY A 359 -13.79 -13.91 -35.22
CA GLY A 359 -12.84 -14.78 -34.54
C GLY A 359 -12.28 -14.10 -33.29
N ARG A 360 -10.97 -13.84 -33.30
CA ARG A 360 -10.30 -13.10 -32.18
C ARG A 360 -10.29 -11.59 -32.38
N LYS A 361 -10.69 -11.08 -33.51
CA LYS A 361 -10.71 -9.64 -33.77
C LYS A 361 -12.05 -9.04 -33.38
N VAL A 362 -12.00 -7.99 -32.61
CA VAL A 362 -13.16 -7.20 -32.19
C VAL A 362 -12.97 -5.77 -32.65
N THR A 363 -13.95 -5.24 -33.36
CA THR A 363 -13.98 -3.82 -33.73
C THR A 363 -15.11 -3.13 -32.98
N ILE A 364 -14.81 -2.05 -32.29
CA ILE A 364 -15.78 -1.23 -31.56
C ILE A 364 -15.79 0.16 -32.18
N SER A 365 -16.97 0.65 -32.56
CA SER A 365 -17.13 1.95 -33.21
C SER A 365 -18.22 2.78 -32.51
N GLU A 366 -18.16 4.08 -32.68
CA GLU A 366 -19.22 4.98 -32.23
C GLU A 366 -20.56 4.63 -32.89
N LYS A 367 -21.65 4.89 -32.15
CA LYS A 367 -23.02 4.64 -32.66
C LYS A 367 -23.51 5.80 -33.52
#